data_c144641f9ba4dc5b3688fa01eb1597a6
#
_entry.id   c144641f9ba4dc5b3688fa01eb1597a6
#
_cell.length_a   1.000
_cell.length_b   1.000
_cell.length_c   1.000
_cell.angle_alpha   90.00
_cell.angle_beta   90.00
_cell.angle_gamma   90.00
#
_symmetry.space_group_name_H-M   'P 1'
#
loop_
_entity.id
_entity.type
_entity.pdbx_description
1 polymer ?
#
loop_
_entity_poly.entity_id
_entity_poly.type
_entity_poly.pdbx_seq_one_letter_code
_entity_poly.pdbx_strand_id
1 'polypeptide(L)'
;MIYELHFHPLALKEWKKLSKELQEQFKKLLKRRLENPHVISAKLSGQLKDCYKIKLHQAGYRLVYQVNDNKMILLVVALGKRNKNKVYESAEDRQEP
;
A
#
# COMPACT_ATOMS: atom_id res chain seq x y z
N MET A 1 5.29 11.52 14.81
CA MET A 1 5.18 10.11 15.21
C MET A 1 5.21 9.23 13.95
N ILE A 2 5.88 8.11 14.04
CA ILE A 2 6.06 7.21 12.90
C ILE A 2 5.16 5.99 13.06
N TYR A 3 4.39 5.67 12.03
CA TYR A 3 3.58 4.46 12.02
C TYR A 3 4.48 3.24 11.80
N GLU A 4 4.02 2.09 12.27
CA GLU A 4 4.73 0.84 12.11
C GLU A 4 4.30 0.15 10.81
N LEU A 5 5.27 -0.31 10.03
CA LEU A 5 4.99 -0.95 8.74
C LEU A 5 4.70 -2.44 8.91
N HIS A 6 3.53 -2.84 8.44
CA HIS A 6 3.12 -4.25 8.43
C HIS A 6 2.68 -4.63 7.02
N PHE A 7 2.72 -5.92 6.72
CA PHE A 7 2.25 -6.45 5.44
C PHE A 7 1.20 -7.52 5.67
N HIS A 8 0.10 -7.43 4.93
CA HIS A 8 -0.81 -8.57 4.83
C HIS A 8 -0.02 -9.76 4.23
N PRO A 9 -0.26 -11.00 4.69
CA PRO A 9 0.51 -12.16 4.22
C PRO A 9 0.58 -12.28 2.69
N LEU A 10 -0.53 -12.04 1.99
CA LEU A 10 -0.54 -12.10 0.54
C LEU A 10 0.20 -10.94 -0.10
N ALA A 11 0.15 -9.76 0.52
CA ALA A 11 0.90 -8.60 0.06
C ALA A 11 2.40 -8.83 0.22
N LEU A 12 2.80 -9.50 1.29
CA LEU A 12 4.20 -9.83 1.51
C LEU A 12 4.73 -10.77 0.42
N LYS A 13 3.92 -11.72 -0.01
CA LYS A 13 4.28 -12.60 -1.13
C LYS A 13 4.46 -11.80 -2.42
N GLU A 14 3.57 -10.86 -2.66
CA GLU A 14 3.66 -9.98 -3.83
C GLU A 14 4.91 -9.11 -3.78
N TRP A 15 5.23 -8.61 -2.59
CA TRP A 15 6.44 -7.82 -2.36
C TRP A 15 7.71 -8.61 -2.69
N LYS A 16 7.77 -9.85 -2.24
CA LYS A 16 8.94 -10.70 -2.47
C LYS A 16 9.17 -11.00 -3.94
N LYS A 17 8.13 -10.92 -4.77
CA LYS A 17 8.25 -11.13 -6.21
C LYS A 17 8.77 -9.91 -6.96
N LEU A 18 8.81 -8.75 -6.31
CA LEU A 18 9.32 -7.54 -6.93
C LEU A 18 10.83 -7.61 -7.11
N SER A 19 11.34 -6.99 -8.18
CA SER A 19 12.78 -6.80 -8.32
C SER A 19 13.29 -5.95 -7.16
N LYS A 20 14.58 -6.07 -6.87
CA LYS A 20 15.20 -5.30 -5.81
C LYS A 20 15.06 -3.80 -6.07
N GLU A 21 15.17 -3.39 -7.32
CA GLU A 21 15.02 -2.00 -7.72
C GLU A 21 13.62 -1.46 -7.39
N LEU A 22 12.57 -2.22 -7.71
CA LEU A 22 11.21 -1.81 -7.40
C LEU A 22 10.96 -1.77 -5.90
N GLN A 23 11.49 -2.73 -5.17
CA GLN A 23 11.40 -2.71 -3.71
C GLN A 23 12.02 -1.44 -3.12
N GLU A 24 13.18 -1.05 -3.62
CA GLU A 24 13.85 0.16 -3.14
C GLU A 24 13.04 1.42 -3.44
N GLN A 25 12.43 1.49 -4.62
CA GLN A 25 11.59 2.63 -4.97
C GLN A 25 10.38 2.72 -4.05
N PHE A 26 9.70 1.60 -3.79
CA PHE A 26 8.57 1.59 -2.85
C PHE A 26 9.01 1.91 -1.43
N LYS A 27 10.17 1.41 -1.00
CA LYS A 27 10.67 1.68 0.36
C LYS A 27 10.85 3.17 0.61
N LYS A 28 11.37 3.91 -0.37
CA LYS A 28 11.55 5.35 -0.23
C LYS A 28 10.22 6.05 -0.02
N LEU A 29 9.21 5.66 -0.79
CA LEU A 29 7.88 6.27 -0.67
C LEU A 29 7.17 5.83 0.61
N LEU A 30 7.30 4.56 0.98
CA LEU A 30 6.72 4.06 2.23
C LEU A 30 7.31 4.76 3.44
N LYS A 31 8.60 5.05 3.43
CA LYS A 31 9.24 5.75 4.52
C LYS A 31 8.58 7.10 4.79
N ARG A 32 8.24 7.83 3.72
CA ARG A 32 7.53 9.11 3.84
C ARG A 32 6.11 8.90 4.36
N ARG A 33 5.44 7.85 3.89
CA ARG A 33 4.06 7.56 4.30
C ARG A 33 3.97 7.11 5.75
N LEU A 34 5.02 6.50 6.29
CA LEU A 34 5.06 6.14 7.71
C LEU A 34 5.05 7.37 8.60
N GLU A 35 5.60 8.48 8.15
CA GLU A 35 5.57 9.74 8.88
C GLU A 35 4.24 10.47 8.71
N ASN A 36 3.63 10.34 7.55
CA ASN A 36 2.35 10.99 7.24
C ASN A 36 1.53 10.13 6.28
N PRO A 37 0.82 9.11 6.81
CA PRO A 37 0.10 8.18 5.96
C PRO A 37 -1.19 8.73 5.35
N HIS A 38 -1.76 9.79 5.93
CA HIS A 38 -3.03 10.36 5.48
C HIS A 38 -2.81 11.38 4.36
N VAL A 39 -2.39 10.90 3.19
CA VAL A 39 -2.17 11.74 2.02
C VAL A 39 -3.47 11.88 1.24
N ILE A 40 -4.14 13.01 1.36
CA ILE A 40 -5.47 13.24 0.81
C ILE A 40 -5.54 12.95 -0.68
N SER A 41 -4.54 13.40 -1.44
CA SER A 41 -4.51 13.19 -2.90
C SER A 41 -4.38 11.72 -3.30
N ALA A 42 -3.99 10.86 -2.37
CA ALA A 42 -3.80 9.43 -2.62
C ALA A 42 -4.89 8.58 -1.99
N LYS A 43 -5.86 9.21 -1.32
CA LYS A 43 -6.92 8.49 -0.62
C LYS A 43 -7.85 7.78 -1.61
N LEU A 44 -8.18 6.54 -1.30
CA LEU A 44 -9.13 5.76 -2.09
C LEU A 44 -10.53 5.90 -1.50
N SER A 45 -11.55 5.65 -2.33
CA SER A 45 -12.95 5.83 -1.93
C SER A 45 -13.71 4.51 -1.97
N GLY A 46 -15.00 4.57 -1.65
CA GLY A 46 -15.87 3.40 -1.68
C GLY A 46 -15.57 2.44 -0.55
N GLN A 47 -15.37 1.18 -0.90
CA GLN A 47 -15.12 0.13 0.08
C GLN A 47 -13.69 0.13 0.62
N LEU A 48 -12.82 0.98 0.08
CA LEU A 48 -11.42 1.08 0.51
C LEU A 48 -11.25 2.21 1.51
N LYS A 49 -12.00 2.14 2.61
CA LYS A 49 -11.92 3.13 3.68
C LYS A 49 -10.55 3.07 4.36
N ASP A 50 -10.02 4.23 4.69
CA ASP A 50 -8.73 4.38 5.34
C ASP A 50 -7.57 3.79 4.52
N CYS A 51 -7.79 3.63 3.22
CA CYS A 51 -6.78 3.11 2.31
C CYS A 51 -6.25 4.20 1.39
N TYR A 52 -4.98 4.06 1.05
CA TYR A 52 -4.27 5.02 0.22
C TYR A 52 -3.41 4.27 -0.78
N LYS A 53 -3.09 4.94 -1.89
CA LYS A 53 -2.30 4.31 -2.95
C LYS A 53 -0.92 4.96 -3.07
N ILE A 54 0.02 4.17 -3.54
CA ILE A 54 1.33 4.64 -3.99
C ILE A 54 1.50 4.11 -5.41
N LYS A 55 1.81 4.99 -6.36
CA LYS A 55 1.99 4.61 -7.76
C LYS A 55 3.44 4.79 -8.17
N LEU A 56 3.97 3.79 -8.87
CA LEU A 56 5.23 3.92 -9.60
C LEU A 56 4.87 4.03 -11.07
N HIS A 57 4.71 5.26 -11.55
CA HIS A 57 4.16 5.50 -12.88
C HIS A 57 4.97 4.86 -14.01
N GLN A 58 6.29 5.00 -13.98
CA GLN A 58 7.13 4.46 -15.04
C GLN A 58 7.16 2.94 -15.07
N ALA A 59 7.18 2.33 -13.89
CA ALA A 59 7.20 0.87 -13.79
C ALA A 59 5.81 0.25 -13.95
N GLY A 60 4.76 1.05 -13.84
CA GLY A 60 3.39 0.56 -13.93
C GLY A 60 2.95 -0.28 -12.74
N TYR A 61 3.53 -0.04 -11.56
CA TYR A 61 3.17 -0.76 -10.35
C TYR A 61 2.37 0.13 -9.40
N ARG A 62 1.53 -0.50 -8.60
CA ARG A 62 0.71 0.18 -7.58
C ARG A 62 0.77 -0.60 -6.27
N LEU A 63 0.70 0.15 -5.17
CA LEU A 63 0.64 -0.41 -3.83
C LEU A 63 -0.52 0.27 -3.10
N VAL A 64 -1.28 -0.53 -2.34
CA VAL A 64 -2.37 -0.02 -1.50
C VAL A 64 -2.06 -0.36 -0.06
N TYR A 65 -2.21 0.62 0.82
CA TYR A 65 -2.06 0.40 2.26
C TYR A 65 -3.27 0.91 3.01
N GLN A 66 -3.53 0.31 4.15
CA GLN A 66 -4.58 0.70 5.07
C GLN A 66 -3.96 1.30 6.33
N VAL A 67 -4.55 2.38 6.84
CA VAL A 67 -4.04 3.05 8.04
C VAL A 67 -4.92 2.69 9.24
N ASN A 68 -4.28 2.26 10.32
CA ASN A 68 -4.95 2.05 11.59
C ASN A 68 -4.36 3.03 12.61
N ASP A 69 -5.08 4.12 12.86
CA ASP A 69 -4.60 5.18 13.74
C ASP A 69 -4.54 4.73 15.20
N ASN A 70 -5.47 3.87 15.62
CA ASN A 70 -5.51 3.41 17.00
C ASN A 70 -4.25 2.61 17.37
N LYS A 71 -3.75 1.83 16.42
CA LYS A 71 -2.57 1.01 16.63
C LYS A 71 -1.31 1.62 16.04
N MET A 72 -1.44 2.74 15.35
CA MET A 72 -0.33 3.39 14.64
C MET A 72 0.35 2.44 13.66
N ILE A 73 -0.47 1.74 12.87
CA ILE A 73 0.02 0.76 11.89
C ILE A 73 -0.34 1.22 10.47
N LEU A 74 0.63 1.09 9.57
CA LEU A 74 0.43 1.20 8.12
C LEU A 74 0.54 -0.22 7.57
N LEU A 75 -0.59 -0.78 7.12
CA LEU A 75 -0.66 -2.15 6.63
C LEU A 75 -0.70 -2.17 5.11
N VAL A 76 0.31 -2.75 4.49
CA VAL A 76 0.30 -2.95 3.04
C VAL A 76 -0.63 -4.13 2.75
N VAL A 77 -1.72 -3.88 2.02
CA VAL A 77 -2.73 -4.91 1.75
C VAL A 77 -2.64 -5.50 0.36
N ALA A 78 -2.13 -4.75 -0.62
CA ALA A 78 -1.99 -5.27 -1.97
C ALA A 78 -0.95 -4.48 -2.75
N LEU A 79 -0.28 -5.14 -3.67
CA LEU A 79 0.60 -4.48 -4.62
C LEU A 79 0.77 -5.35 -5.86
N GLY A 80 1.05 -4.72 -6.98
CA GLY A 80 1.22 -5.43 -8.22
C GLY A 80 1.22 -4.49 -9.42
N LYS A 81 1.29 -5.08 -10.60
CA LYS A 81 1.26 -4.32 -11.83
C LYS A 81 -0.11 -3.69 -12.04
N ARG A 82 -0.11 -2.54 -12.72
CA ARG A 82 -1.33 -1.88 -13.16
C ARG A 82 -2.04 -2.80 -14.15
N ASN A 83 -3.15 -3.41 -13.71
CA ASN A 83 -3.90 -4.34 -14.55
C ASN A 83 -5.37 -4.35 -14.13
N LYS A 84 -6.22 -3.62 -14.85
CA LYS A 84 -7.68 -3.63 -14.70
C LYS A 84 -8.18 -3.58 -13.26
N ASN A 85 -7.55 -2.75 -12.42
CA ASN A 85 -7.94 -2.57 -11.02
C ASN A 85 -7.78 -3.80 -10.12
N LYS A 86 -7.04 -4.81 -10.54
CA LYS A 86 -6.84 -6.01 -9.71
C LYS A 86 -6.23 -5.73 -8.37
N VAL A 87 -5.30 -4.78 -8.29
CA VAL A 87 -4.69 -4.40 -7.02
C VAL A 87 -5.74 -3.88 -6.05
N TYR A 88 -6.66 -3.06 -6.54
CA TYR A 88 -7.73 -2.50 -5.71
C TYR A 88 -8.73 -3.56 -5.27
N GLU A 89 -9.08 -4.49 -6.15
CA GLU A 89 -9.95 -5.61 -5.79
C GLU A 89 -9.32 -6.47 -4.70
N SER A 90 -8.04 -6.78 -4.82
CA SER A 90 -7.31 -7.52 -3.80
C SER A 90 -7.29 -6.76 -2.48
N ALA A 91 -7.10 -5.45 -2.53
CA ALA A 91 -7.10 -4.63 -1.34
C ALA A 91 -8.44 -4.66 -0.62
N GLU A 92 -9.56 -4.62 -1.37
CA GLU A 92 -10.90 -4.72 -0.79
C GLU A 92 -11.07 -6.01 0.02
N ASP A 93 -10.57 -7.13 -0.53
CA ASP A 93 -10.70 -8.43 0.12
C ASP A 93 -9.80 -8.58 1.33
N ARG A 94 -8.73 -7.80 1.39
CA ARG A 94 -7.68 -7.97 2.41
C ARG A 94 -7.68 -6.93 3.51
N GLN A 95 -8.56 -5.91 3.43
CA GLN A 95 -8.54 -4.87 4.46
C GLN A 95 -9.08 -5.40 5.79
N GLU A 96 -8.53 -4.87 6.87
CA GLU A 96 -8.98 -5.22 8.21
C GLU A 96 -10.13 -4.30 8.62
N PRO A 97 -11.05 -4.82 9.45
CA PRO A 97 -12.18 -4.02 9.94
C PRO A 97 -11.76 -2.87 10.84
#